data_fbd2bbd3b77f23cbab41b264c918dd6d
#
_entry.id   fbd2bbd3b77f23cbab41b264c918dd6d
#
_cell.length_a   1.000
_cell.length_b   1.000
_cell.length_c   1.000
_cell.angle_alpha   90.00
_cell.angle_beta   90.00
_cell.angle_gamma   90.00
#
_symmetry.space_group_name_H-M   'P 1'
#
loop_
_entity.id
_entity.type
_entity.pdbx_description
1 polymer ?
#
loop_
_entity_poly.entity_id
_entity_poly.type
_entity_poly.pdbx_seq_one_letter_code
_entity_poly.pdbx_strand_id
1 'polypeptide(L)'
;SIMAGRILSFGDMLWDLFPEGPRFGGAPGNYACHAARLGGEVYMVSGVGAGERGSAALEVLRGQGVKDDLVQRLEDYPTGIVTVEVDEGGKPTFEIGEDAAWDHWEWNQAIEEKVRQADAVCYGTLGQRGQKPREGIRKAMEVANEEGIMRVHDVNLRPPFFDDAVIRDSLGLCSVYKLSDDELERVCQACRIPLSDDPFESLRAILEKYALEVLVMTKGAEGAVLLTPDSTFE
;
A
#
# COMPACT_ATOMS: atom_id res chain seq x y z
N SER A 1 -19.57 -6.18 -21.50
CA SER A 1 -18.99 -6.73 -20.26
C SER A 1 -17.86 -5.81 -19.82
N ILE A 2 -17.95 -5.28 -18.62
CA ILE A 2 -16.83 -4.60 -18.01
C ILE A 2 -15.76 -5.67 -17.81
N MET A 3 -14.68 -5.61 -18.59
CA MET A 3 -13.55 -6.53 -18.40
C MET A 3 -12.94 -6.19 -17.03
N ALA A 4 -12.95 -7.16 -16.12
CA ALA A 4 -12.31 -7.00 -14.83
C ALA A 4 -10.81 -6.81 -15.01
N GLY A 5 -10.24 -5.73 -14.47
CA GLY A 5 -8.81 -5.47 -14.53
C GLY A 5 -8.04 -6.44 -13.65
N ARG A 6 -6.82 -6.76 -14.06
CA ARG A 6 -5.87 -7.54 -13.25
C ARG A 6 -5.03 -6.60 -12.42
N ILE A 7 -5.03 -6.81 -11.11
CA ILE A 7 -4.39 -5.94 -10.13
C ILE A 7 -3.46 -6.76 -9.25
N LEU A 8 -2.26 -6.23 -8.99
CA LEU A 8 -1.37 -6.75 -7.96
C LEU A 8 -1.28 -5.74 -6.82
N SER A 9 -1.43 -6.21 -5.58
CA SER A 9 -1.28 -5.40 -4.37
C SER A 9 -0.09 -5.90 -3.55
N PHE A 10 0.87 -5.02 -3.30
CA PHE A 10 2.14 -5.32 -2.62
C PHE A 10 2.14 -4.73 -1.23
N GLY A 11 2.54 -5.50 -0.24
CA GLY A 11 2.84 -4.95 1.07
C GLY A 11 2.48 -5.83 2.25
N ASP A 12 2.04 -5.18 3.31
CA ASP A 12 1.80 -5.81 4.60
C ASP A 12 0.51 -6.62 4.63
N MET A 13 0.60 -7.79 5.25
CA MET A 13 -0.52 -8.62 5.68
C MET A 13 -0.35 -8.88 7.17
N LEU A 14 -1.37 -8.58 7.94
CA LEU A 14 -1.27 -8.65 9.39
C LEU A 14 -2.62 -8.89 10.05
N TRP A 15 -2.56 -9.21 11.33
CA TRP A 15 -3.71 -9.32 12.20
C TRP A 15 -3.70 -8.19 13.21
N ASP A 16 -4.77 -7.42 13.26
CA ASP A 16 -5.02 -6.46 14.34
C ASP A 16 -5.58 -7.22 15.54
N LEU A 17 -4.81 -7.27 16.61
CA LEU A 17 -5.16 -8.05 17.81
C LEU A 17 -5.98 -7.18 18.78
N PHE A 18 -7.26 -7.01 18.48
CA PHE A 18 -8.21 -6.33 19.38
C PHE A 18 -8.51 -7.18 20.61
N PRO A 19 -8.93 -6.55 21.73
CA PRO A 19 -9.35 -7.31 22.93
C PRO A 19 -10.47 -8.33 22.65
N GLU A 20 -11.36 -8.02 21.70
CA GLU A 20 -12.49 -8.90 21.31
C GLU A 20 -12.05 -10.04 20.38
N GLY A 21 -10.88 -9.96 19.81
CA GLY A 21 -10.34 -10.97 18.91
C GLY A 21 -9.61 -10.37 17.70
N PRO A 22 -8.88 -11.21 16.96
CA PRO A 22 -8.10 -10.75 15.82
C PRO A 22 -8.99 -10.35 14.64
N ARG A 23 -8.57 -9.29 13.93
CA ARG A 23 -9.17 -8.87 12.66
C ARG A 23 -8.08 -8.80 11.60
N PHE A 24 -8.37 -9.35 10.44
CA PHE A 24 -7.46 -9.24 9.30
C PHE A 24 -7.29 -7.77 8.91
N GLY A 25 -6.06 -7.35 8.69
CA GLY A 25 -5.70 -5.97 8.44
C GLY A 25 -4.48 -5.82 7.52
N GLY A 26 -4.03 -4.57 7.45
CA GLY A 26 -3.03 -4.13 6.50
C GLY A 26 -3.69 -3.48 5.29
N ALA A 27 -3.28 -2.24 4.99
CA ALA A 27 -3.90 -1.46 3.91
C ALA A 27 -3.86 -2.19 2.54
N PRO A 28 -2.72 -2.79 2.11
CA PRO A 28 -2.68 -3.51 0.85
C PRO A 28 -3.61 -4.73 0.79
N GLY A 29 -3.71 -5.48 1.89
CA GLY A 29 -4.62 -6.63 1.98
C GLY A 29 -6.08 -6.21 1.94
N ASN A 30 -6.44 -5.17 2.68
CA ASN A 30 -7.80 -4.61 2.65
C ASN A 30 -8.16 -4.06 1.26
N TYR A 31 -7.23 -3.37 0.62
CA TYR A 31 -7.39 -2.89 -0.75
C TYR A 31 -7.63 -4.05 -1.71
N ALA A 32 -6.83 -5.11 -1.62
CA ALA A 32 -6.95 -6.29 -2.46
C ALA A 32 -8.33 -6.94 -2.33
N CYS A 33 -8.80 -7.13 -1.09
CA CYS A 33 -10.13 -7.70 -0.83
C CYS A 33 -11.24 -6.82 -1.39
N HIS A 34 -11.13 -5.51 -1.24
CA HIS A 34 -12.11 -4.57 -1.76
C HIS A 34 -12.16 -4.58 -3.29
N ALA A 35 -11.00 -4.53 -3.95
CA ALA A 35 -10.91 -4.59 -5.41
C ALA A 35 -11.47 -5.90 -5.98
N ALA A 36 -11.21 -7.02 -5.32
CA ALA A 36 -11.76 -8.32 -5.72
C ALA A 36 -13.29 -8.35 -5.64
N ARG A 37 -13.86 -7.77 -4.57
CA ARG A 37 -15.33 -7.66 -4.42
C ARG A 37 -15.96 -6.81 -5.52
N LEU A 38 -15.21 -5.86 -6.07
CA LEU A 38 -15.67 -5.03 -7.20
C LEU A 38 -15.46 -5.71 -8.56
N GLY A 39 -15.03 -6.98 -8.58
CA GLY A 39 -14.87 -7.77 -9.80
C GLY A 39 -13.46 -7.80 -10.39
N GLY A 40 -12.48 -7.25 -9.71
CA GLY A 40 -11.08 -7.33 -10.14
C GLY A 40 -10.51 -8.74 -10.00
N GLU A 41 -9.58 -9.11 -10.89
CA GLU A 41 -8.71 -10.27 -10.71
C GLU A 41 -7.48 -9.81 -9.93
N VAL A 42 -7.45 -10.10 -8.62
CA VAL A 42 -6.47 -9.50 -7.71
C VAL A 42 -5.54 -10.55 -7.15
N TYR A 43 -4.25 -10.27 -7.23
CA TYR A 43 -3.17 -11.03 -6.60
C TYR A 43 -2.57 -10.20 -5.47
N MET A 44 -2.41 -10.82 -4.30
CA MET A 44 -1.63 -10.23 -3.21
C MET A 44 -0.18 -10.69 -3.31
N VAL A 45 0.76 -9.75 -3.18
CA VAL A 45 2.20 -10.05 -3.06
C VAL A 45 2.65 -9.65 -1.66
N SER A 46 3.02 -10.63 -0.86
CA SER A 46 3.38 -10.42 0.54
C SER A 46 4.07 -11.65 1.12
N GLY A 47 4.23 -11.68 2.42
CA GLY A 47 4.72 -12.82 3.17
C GLY A 47 3.87 -13.08 4.39
N VAL A 48 3.64 -14.37 4.68
CA VAL A 48 3.00 -14.83 5.92
C VAL A 48 3.83 -15.96 6.53
N GLY A 49 3.68 -16.16 7.84
CA GLY A 49 4.36 -17.26 8.52
C GLY A 49 3.75 -18.62 8.19
N ALA A 50 4.46 -19.69 8.55
CA ALA A 50 4.04 -21.07 8.31
C ALA A 50 2.97 -21.57 9.29
N GLY A 51 2.68 -20.83 10.36
CA GLY A 51 1.75 -21.20 11.43
C GLY A 51 0.28 -20.89 11.11
N GLU A 52 -0.55 -21.01 12.14
CA GLU A 52 -2.01 -20.85 12.04
C GLU A 52 -2.44 -19.46 11.58
N ARG A 53 -1.79 -18.42 12.06
CA ARG A 53 -2.11 -17.03 11.64
C ARG A 53 -1.87 -16.81 10.15
N GLY A 54 -0.81 -17.43 9.62
CA GLY A 54 -0.54 -17.38 8.18
C GLY A 54 -1.60 -18.12 7.37
N SER A 55 -1.97 -19.33 7.81
CA SER A 55 -3.03 -20.10 7.17
C SER A 55 -4.37 -19.36 7.21
N ALA A 56 -4.71 -18.77 8.36
CA ALA A 56 -5.95 -18.00 8.51
C ALA A 56 -5.98 -16.77 7.61
N ALA A 57 -4.83 -16.08 7.47
CA ALA A 57 -4.72 -14.92 6.57
C ALA A 57 -4.95 -15.31 5.11
N LEU A 58 -4.39 -16.43 4.67
CA LEU A 58 -4.61 -16.94 3.31
C LEU A 58 -6.07 -17.34 3.08
N GLU A 59 -6.73 -17.92 4.08
CA GLU A 59 -8.16 -18.24 4.01
C GLU A 59 -9.02 -16.99 3.84
N VAL A 60 -8.69 -15.90 4.54
CA VAL A 60 -9.38 -14.61 4.37
C VAL A 60 -9.24 -14.11 2.94
N LEU A 61 -8.04 -14.12 2.37
CA LEU A 61 -7.81 -13.71 0.99
C LEU A 61 -8.66 -14.53 0.02
N ARG A 62 -8.59 -15.85 0.12
CA ARG A 62 -9.35 -16.77 -0.75
C ARG A 62 -10.85 -16.57 -0.63
N GLY A 63 -11.35 -16.41 0.60
CA GLY A 63 -12.77 -16.16 0.87
C GLY A 63 -13.26 -14.84 0.29
N GLN A 64 -12.38 -13.86 0.08
CA GLN A 64 -12.69 -12.57 -0.54
C GLN A 64 -12.41 -12.57 -2.05
N GLY A 65 -11.99 -13.70 -2.62
CA GLY A 65 -11.68 -13.79 -4.05
C GLY A 65 -10.30 -13.26 -4.46
N VAL A 66 -9.42 -13.03 -3.50
CA VAL A 66 -8.04 -12.61 -3.76
C VAL A 66 -7.16 -13.84 -3.96
N LYS A 67 -6.33 -13.82 -4.98
CA LYS A 67 -5.40 -14.90 -5.28
C LYS A 67 -4.13 -14.77 -4.43
N ASP A 68 -3.75 -15.86 -3.80
CA ASP A 68 -2.62 -15.94 -2.88
C ASP A 68 -1.38 -16.62 -3.49
N ASP A 69 -1.40 -16.90 -4.78
CA ASP A 69 -0.32 -17.56 -5.52
C ASP A 69 1.04 -16.88 -5.33
N LEU A 70 1.05 -15.55 -5.10
CA LEU A 70 2.26 -14.74 -4.95
C LEU A 70 2.54 -14.38 -3.49
N VAL A 71 1.80 -14.93 -2.54
CA VAL A 71 2.10 -14.79 -1.11
C VAL A 71 3.07 -15.90 -0.69
N GLN A 72 4.21 -15.50 -0.12
CA GLN A 72 5.25 -16.43 0.31
C GLN A 72 5.00 -16.89 1.74
N ARG A 73 5.11 -18.19 2.00
CA ARG A 73 5.08 -18.74 3.36
C ARG A 73 6.50 -18.89 3.86
N LEU A 74 6.81 -18.21 4.95
CA LEU A 74 8.15 -18.12 5.50
C LEU A 74 8.20 -18.81 6.89
N GLU A 75 9.02 -19.83 7.02
CA GLU A 75 9.14 -20.60 8.27
C GLU A 75 9.85 -19.82 9.36
N ASP A 76 10.78 -18.94 8.99
CA ASP A 76 11.66 -18.24 9.93
C ASP A 76 11.06 -16.94 10.49
N TYR A 77 9.90 -16.51 9.98
CA TYR A 77 9.28 -15.24 10.35
C TYR A 77 7.80 -15.39 10.65
N PRO A 78 7.30 -14.74 11.71
CA PRO A 78 5.87 -14.82 12.05
C PRO A 78 5.02 -13.97 11.13
N THR A 79 3.77 -14.35 10.98
CA THR A 79 2.76 -13.48 10.35
C THR A 79 2.65 -12.16 11.12
N GLY A 80 2.55 -11.06 10.39
CA GLY A 80 2.47 -9.73 10.97
C GLY A 80 1.31 -9.57 11.96
N ILE A 81 1.56 -8.82 13.02
CA ILE A 81 0.55 -8.45 14.02
C ILE A 81 0.63 -6.96 14.34
N VAL A 82 -0.51 -6.41 14.68
CA VAL A 82 -0.62 -5.11 15.35
C VAL A 82 -1.27 -5.34 16.69
N THR A 83 -0.59 -4.98 17.77
CA THR A 83 -1.16 -5.05 19.10
C THR A 83 -2.03 -3.83 19.32
N VAL A 84 -3.25 -4.03 19.79
CA VAL A 84 -4.21 -2.99 20.06
C VAL A 84 -4.50 -2.95 21.55
N GLU A 85 -4.15 -1.85 22.19
CA GLU A 85 -4.48 -1.58 23.59
C GLU A 85 -5.52 -0.47 23.66
N VAL A 86 -6.50 -0.63 24.53
CA VAL A 86 -7.57 0.36 24.74
C VAL A 86 -7.42 0.94 26.13
N ASP A 87 -7.31 2.25 26.24
CA ASP A 87 -7.21 2.94 27.52
C ASP A 87 -8.56 2.98 28.27
N GLU A 88 -8.57 3.54 29.49
CA GLU A 88 -9.78 3.66 30.31
C GLU A 88 -10.88 4.50 29.65
N GLY A 89 -10.50 5.43 28.77
CA GLY A 89 -11.43 6.25 28.00
C GLY A 89 -11.93 5.60 26.70
N GLY A 90 -11.51 4.36 26.41
CA GLY A 90 -11.88 3.64 25.18
C GLY A 90 -11.04 4.02 23.95
N LYS A 91 -9.97 4.79 24.12
CA LYS A 91 -9.10 5.20 23.01
C LYS A 91 -8.10 4.09 22.68
N PRO A 92 -8.06 3.60 21.44
CA PRO A 92 -7.10 2.57 21.03
C PRO A 92 -5.70 3.15 20.79
N THR A 93 -4.70 2.36 21.16
CA THR A 93 -3.29 2.56 20.78
C THR A 93 -2.83 1.37 19.99
N PHE A 94 -2.18 1.61 18.86
CA PHE A 94 -1.74 0.58 17.93
C PHE A 94 -0.22 0.46 17.92
N GLU A 95 0.29 -0.75 18.05
CA GLU A 95 1.72 -1.03 17.94
C GLU A 95 1.95 -2.08 16.86
N ILE A 96 2.61 -1.67 15.77
CA ILE A 96 2.92 -2.55 14.64
C ILE A 96 4.15 -3.38 14.99
N GLY A 97 4.02 -4.70 14.99
CA GLY A 97 5.14 -5.61 15.24
C GLY A 97 6.22 -5.49 14.17
N GLU A 98 7.47 -5.59 14.61
CA GLU A 98 8.63 -5.56 13.73
C GLU A 98 9.02 -6.97 13.30
N ASP A 99 9.83 -7.07 12.26
CA ASP A 99 10.41 -8.31 11.74
C ASP A 99 9.36 -9.40 11.45
N ALA A 100 8.32 -8.99 10.77
CA ALA A 100 7.24 -9.88 10.33
C ALA A 100 7.55 -10.54 8.98
N ALA A 101 6.81 -11.60 8.65
CA ALA A 101 6.99 -12.29 7.37
C ALA A 101 6.84 -11.37 6.16
N TRP A 102 5.93 -10.40 6.21
CA TRP A 102 5.79 -9.44 5.12
C TRP A 102 6.98 -8.48 4.94
N ASP A 103 7.92 -8.46 5.87
CA ASP A 103 9.20 -7.74 5.74
C ASP A 103 10.26 -8.56 4.99
N HIS A 104 10.00 -9.80 4.61
CA HIS A 104 11.01 -10.74 4.12
C HIS A 104 10.65 -11.48 2.83
N TRP A 105 9.53 -11.16 2.17
CA TRP A 105 9.25 -11.74 0.87
C TRP A 105 10.28 -11.23 -0.16
N GLU A 106 10.54 -12.02 -1.16
CA GLU A 106 11.54 -11.74 -2.18
C GLU A 106 10.92 -11.69 -3.58
N TRP A 107 11.45 -10.79 -4.40
CA TRP A 107 11.16 -10.75 -5.81
C TRP A 107 11.51 -12.08 -6.48
N ASN A 108 10.67 -12.53 -7.40
CA ASN A 108 10.92 -13.74 -8.19
C ASN A 108 10.28 -13.65 -9.57
N GLN A 109 10.55 -14.65 -10.41
CA GLN A 109 10.04 -14.70 -11.78
C GLN A 109 8.52 -14.76 -11.85
N ALA A 110 7.88 -15.47 -10.92
CA ALA A 110 6.41 -15.57 -10.90
C ALA A 110 5.77 -14.20 -10.67
N ILE A 111 6.34 -13.38 -9.79
CA ILE A 111 5.89 -12.00 -9.55
C ILE A 111 6.10 -11.16 -10.82
N GLU A 112 7.28 -11.24 -11.43
CA GLU A 112 7.58 -10.48 -12.65
C GLU A 112 6.59 -10.79 -13.78
N GLU A 113 6.30 -12.06 -14.01
CA GLU A 113 5.35 -12.49 -15.04
C GLU A 113 3.95 -11.90 -14.81
N LYS A 114 3.49 -11.88 -13.55
CA LYS A 114 2.19 -11.31 -13.20
C LYS A 114 2.18 -9.79 -13.31
N VAL A 115 3.25 -9.12 -12.94
CA VAL A 115 3.38 -7.66 -13.14
C VAL A 115 3.22 -7.32 -14.61
N ARG A 116 3.92 -8.02 -15.51
CA ARG A 116 3.84 -7.77 -16.95
C ARG A 116 2.44 -7.96 -17.55
N GLN A 117 1.61 -8.76 -16.90
CA GLN A 117 0.23 -9.03 -17.32
C GLN A 117 -0.80 -8.15 -16.63
N ALA A 118 -0.39 -7.31 -15.68
CA ALA A 118 -1.30 -6.52 -14.89
C ALA A 118 -1.79 -5.27 -15.63
N ASP A 119 -2.96 -4.78 -15.22
CA ASP A 119 -3.49 -3.46 -15.62
C ASP A 119 -3.08 -2.39 -14.62
N ALA A 120 -2.93 -2.78 -13.34
CA ALA A 120 -2.49 -1.89 -12.28
C ALA A 120 -1.70 -2.65 -11.22
N VAL A 121 -0.76 -1.95 -10.61
CA VAL A 121 0.00 -2.43 -9.45
C VAL A 121 -0.08 -1.38 -8.35
N CYS A 122 -0.26 -1.83 -7.11
CA CYS A 122 -0.50 -0.96 -5.96
C CYS A 122 0.49 -1.26 -4.83
N TYR A 123 0.98 -0.23 -4.18
CA TYR A 123 1.92 -0.37 -3.07
C TYR A 123 1.81 0.82 -2.11
N GLY A 124 2.32 0.64 -0.90
CA GLY A 124 2.35 1.68 0.12
C GLY A 124 3.75 1.90 0.68
N THR A 125 3.82 2.65 1.75
CA THR A 125 5.09 2.99 2.42
C THR A 125 5.52 1.92 3.42
N LEU A 126 4.62 1.46 4.28
CA LEU A 126 4.93 0.50 5.34
C LEU A 126 5.52 -0.81 4.79
N GLY A 127 5.01 -1.29 3.68
CA GLY A 127 5.50 -2.52 3.03
C GLY A 127 6.94 -2.43 2.53
N GLN A 128 7.55 -1.25 2.55
CA GLN A 128 8.92 -1.01 2.13
C GLN A 128 9.91 -0.85 3.29
N ARG A 129 9.49 -1.06 4.54
CA ARG A 129 10.41 -0.95 5.68
C ARG A 129 11.46 -2.05 5.68
N GLY A 130 11.15 -3.24 5.16
CA GLY A 130 12.11 -4.33 4.97
C GLY A 130 12.89 -4.16 3.67
N GLN A 131 14.18 -4.48 3.67
CA GLN A 131 15.05 -4.28 2.50
C GLN A 131 14.61 -5.09 1.28
N LYS A 132 14.35 -6.38 1.44
CA LYS A 132 13.97 -7.27 0.32
C LYS A 132 12.65 -6.89 -0.32
N PRO A 133 11.57 -6.64 0.44
CA PRO A 133 10.33 -6.11 -0.11
C PRO A 133 10.50 -4.74 -0.79
N ARG A 134 11.30 -3.85 -0.22
CA ARG A 134 11.59 -2.55 -0.83
C ARG A 134 12.23 -2.70 -2.21
N GLU A 135 13.23 -3.57 -2.33
CA GLU A 135 13.88 -3.90 -3.60
C GLU A 135 12.89 -4.55 -4.58
N GLY A 136 12.07 -5.48 -4.09
CA GLY A 136 11.04 -6.16 -4.89
C GLY A 136 9.99 -5.20 -5.43
N ILE A 137 9.48 -4.30 -4.61
CA ILE A 137 8.52 -3.26 -5.03
C ILE A 137 9.15 -2.35 -6.08
N ARG A 138 10.41 -1.93 -5.88
CA ARG A 138 11.13 -1.10 -6.85
C ARG A 138 11.23 -1.80 -8.20
N LYS A 139 11.63 -3.06 -8.23
CA LYS A 139 11.70 -3.86 -9.46
C LYS A 139 10.32 -3.99 -10.12
N ALA A 140 9.28 -4.24 -9.32
CA ALA A 140 7.92 -4.34 -9.84
C ALA A 140 7.48 -3.05 -10.53
N MET A 141 7.77 -1.89 -9.90
CA MET A 141 7.40 -0.59 -10.46
C MET A 141 8.21 -0.26 -11.72
N GLU A 142 9.48 -0.64 -11.77
CA GLU A 142 10.31 -0.50 -12.98
C GLU A 142 9.73 -1.32 -14.14
N VAL A 143 9.42 -2.58 -13.91
CA VAL A 143 8.79 -3.45 -14.91
C VAL A 143 7.43 -2.90 -15.36
N ALA A 144 6.60 -2.48 -14.41
CA ALA A 144 5.30 -1.89 -14.70
C ALA A 144 5.42 -0.62 -15.55
N ASN A 145 6.42 0.22 -15.25
CA ASN A 145 6.68 1.43 -16.04
C ASN A 145 7.10 1.10 -17.47
N GLU A 146 7.97 0.11 -17.67
CA GLU A 146 8.38 -0.34 -19.00
C GLU A 146 7.19 -0.80 -19.83
N GLU A 147 6.22 -1.47 -19.20
CA GLU A 147 5.02 -2.01 -19.87
C GLU A 147 3.87 -0.99 -19.95
N GLY A 148 4.06 0.23 -19.46
CA GLY A 148 3.00 1.25 -19.45
C GLY A 148 1.84 0.95 -18.51
N ILE A 149 2.08 0.20 -17.44
CA ILE A 149 1.09 -0.23 -16.46
C ILE A 149 0.91 0.85 -15.40
N MET A 150 -0.35 1.08 -14.97
CA MET A 150 -0.70 2.00 -13.90
C MET A 150 -0.04 1.58 -12.59
N ARG A 151 0.62 2.53 -11.93
CA ARG A 151 1.31 2.30 -10.66
C ARG A 151 0.71 3.22 -9.61
N VAL A 152 -0.03 2.63 -8.67
CA VAL A 152 -0.78 3.34 -7.64
C VAL A 152 -0.04 3.27 -6.32
N HIS A 153 0.28 4.41 -5.75
CA HIS A 153 0.92 4.50 -4.43
C HIS A 153 0.03 5.26 -3.45
N ASP A 154 -0.34 4.59 -2.37
CA ASP A 154 -0.96 5.23 -1.20
C ASP A 154 0.14 5.41 -0.14
N VAL A 155 0.47 6.67 0.17
CA VAL A 155 1.59 6.93 1.09
C VAL A 155 1.34 6.37 2.48
N ASN A 156 0.13 6.52 3.00
CA ASN A 156 -0.36 5.88 4.24
C ASN A 156 0.72 5.75 5.33
N LEU A 157 1.21 6.89 5.81
CA LEU A 157 2.34 6.96 6.73
C LEU A 157 2.03 6.34 8.09
N ARG A 158 2.94 5.47 8.55
CA ARG A 158 2.86 4.80 9.86
C ARG A 158 4.16 5.03 10.63
N PRO A 159 4.21 6.05 11.53
CA PRO A 159 5.39 6.28 12.33
C PRO A 159 5.73 5.06 13.21
N PRO A 160 7.02 4.76 13.44
CA PRO A 160 8.22 5.44 12.94
C PRO A 160 8.81 4.84 11.64
N PHE A 161 8.03 4.06 10.89
CA PHE A 161 8.49 3.16 9.83
C PHE A 161 8.64 3.83 8.46
N PHE A 162 9.03 5.09 8.42
CA PHE A 162 9.32 5.80 7.18
C PHE A 162 10.38 6.89 7.41
N ASP A 163 11.00 7.33 6.32
CA ASP A 163 11.92 8.45 6.26
C ASP A 163 11.67 9.27 4.98
N ASP A 164 12.39 10.37 4.83
CA ASP A 164 12.26 11.22 3.64
C ASP A 164 12.60 10.48 2.36
N ALA A 165 13.58 9.58 2.40
CA ALA A 165 14.03 8.85 1.22
C ALA A 165 12.95 7.92 0.68
N VAL A 166 12.27 7.14 1.52
CA VAL A 166 11.21 6.25 1.05
C VAL A 166 10.01 7.02 0.51
N ILE A 167 9.68 8.16 1.11
CA ILE A 167 8.59 9.03 0.61
C ILE A 167 8.92 9.52 -0.80
N ARG A 168 10.12 10.07 -1.01
CA ARG A 168 10.55 10.57 -2.32
C ARG A 168 10.68 9.47 -3.37
N ASP A 169 11.36 8.38 -3.02
CA ASP A 169 11.61 7.27 -3.95
C ASP A 169 10.29 6.66 -4.42
N SER A 170 9.34 6.49 -3.50
CA SER A 170 8.01 5.95 -3.82
C SER A 170 7.24 6.86 -4.78
N LEU A 171 7.30 8.17 -4.57
CA LEU A 171 6.70 9.15 -5.48
C LEU A 171 7.31 9.09 -6.88
N GLY A 172 8.62 8.88 -6.97
CA GLY A 172 9.31 8.76 -8.25
C GLY A 172 8.96 7.50 -9.04
N LEU A 173 8.30 6.52 -8.42
CA LEU A 173 7.97 5.23 -9.02
C LEU A 173 6.51 5.10 -9.46
N CYS A 174 5.61 5.96 -9.00
CA CYS A 174 4.18 5.85 -9.25
C CYS A 174 3.69 6.77 -10.37
N SER A 175 2.53 6.45 -10.93
CA SER A 175 1.77 7.30 -11.87
C SER A 175 0.52 7.89 -11.21
N VAL A 176 0.00 7.23 -10.19
CA VAL A 176 -1.14 7.66 -9.38
C VAL A 176 -0.73 7.70 -7.92
N TYR A 177 -0.96 8.82 -7.26
CA TYR A 177 -0.55 9.05 -5.89
C TYR A 177 -1.74 9.42 -5.02
N LYS A 178 -1.84 8.80 -3.85
CA LYS A 178 -2.88 9.08 -2.86
C LYS A 178 -2.25 9.43 -1.52
N LEU A 179 -2.78 10.49 -0.89
CA LEU A 179 -2.44 10.89 0.47
C LEU A 179 -3.68 11.43 1.18
N SER A 180 -3.62 11.53 2.50
CA SER A 180 -4.61 12.27 3.29
C SER A 180 -4.16 13.72 3.50
N ASP A 181 -5.09 14.60 3.88
CA ASP A 181 -4.79 15.98 4.22
C ASP A 181 -3.80 16.08 5.39
N ASP A 182 -3.90 15.18 6.37
CA ASP A 182 -2.98 15.10 7.51
C ASP A 182 -1.54 14.75 7.10
N GLU A 183 -1.36 14.12 5.95
CA GLU A 183 -0.04 13.70 5.44
C GLU A 183 0.63 14.74 4.56
N LEU A 184 -0.10 15.74 4.07
CA LEU A 184 0.40 16.69 3.07
C LEU A 184 1.65 17.43 3.53
N GLU A 185 1.65 17.96 4.75
CA GLU A 185 2.80 18.69 5.31
C GLU A 185 4.05 17.80 5.33
N ARG A 186 3.91 16.57 5.81
CA ARG A 186 5.04 15.64 5.91
C ARG A 186 5.59 15.24 4.53
N VAL A 187 4.71 15.03 3.56
CA VAL A 187 5.11 14.72 2.18
C VAL A 187 5.83 15.91 1.56
N CYS A 188 5.32 17.13 1.71
CA CYS A 188 5.96 18.34 1.22
C CYS A 188 7.35 18.51 1.83
N GLN A 189 7.50 18.27 3.13
CA GLN A 189 8.78 18.33 3.82
C GLN A 189 9.79 17.35 3.21
N ALA A 190 9.39 16.10 3.03
CA ALA A 190 10.25 15.07 2.43
C ALA A 190 10.68 15.41 1.00
N CYS A 191 9.77 15.98 0.24
CA CYS A 191 9.98 16.30 -1.18
C CYS A 191 10.62 17.68 -1.41
N ARG A 192 10.87 18.44 -0.34
CA ARG A 192 11.41 19.80 -0.40
C ARG A 192 10.54 20.74 -1.24
N ILE A 193 9.24 20.59 -1.08
CA ILE A 193 8.23 21.44 -1.68
C ILE A 193 7.72 22.37 -0.59
N PRO A 194 7.73 23.71 -0.80
CA PRO A 194 7.16 24.62 0.18
C PRO A 194 5.69 24.33 0.42
N LEU A 195 5.30 24.24 1.69
CA LEU A 195 3.89 24.11 2.05
C LEU A 195 3.21 25.48 1.86
N SER A 196 2.22 25.53 0.97
CA SER A 196 1.41 26.70 0.74
C SER A 196 0.21 26.75 1.67
N ASP A 197 -0.29 27.94 1.99
CA ASP A 197 -1.57 28.12 2.70
C ASP A 197 -2.75 27.59 1.86
N ASP A 198 -2.60 27.59 0.53
CA ASP A 198 -3.52 26.93 -0.39
C ASP A 198 -3.06 25.49 -0.66
N PRO A 199 -3.78 24.47 -0.15
CA PRO A 199 -3.41 23.06 -0.38
C PRO A 199 -3.30 22.70 -1.87
N PHE A 200 -4.11 23.30 -2.73
CA PHE A 200 -4.08 23.02 -4.17
C PHE A 200 -2.74 23.41 -4.81
N GLU A 201 -2.10 24.48 -4.36
CA GLU A 201 -0.78 24.87 -4.84
C GLU A 201 0.26 23.82 -4.48
N SER A 202 0.25 23.33 -3.24
CA SER A 202 1.16 22.27 -2.80
C SER A 202 0.93 20.96 -3.55
N LEU A 203 -0.32 20.56 -3.72
CA LEU A 203 -0.70 19.36 -4.48
C LEU A 203 -0.26 19.47 -5.94
N ARG A 204 -0.48 20.61 -6.57
CA ARG A 204 -0.09 20.86 -7.96
C ARG A 204 1.43 20.77 -8.10
N ALA A 205 2.19 21.33 -7.16
CA ALA A 205 3.65 21.24 -7.15
C ALA A 205 4.14 19.78 -7.04
N ILE A 206 3.51 18.97 -6.22
CA ILE A 206 3.82 17.53 -6.11
C ILE A 206 3.56 16.83 -7.45
N LEU A 207 2.37 17.03 -8.02
CA LEU A 207 1.97 16.40 -9.28
C LEU A 207 2.96 16.75 -10.40
N GLU A 208 3.34 18.01 -10.53
CA GLU A 208 4.26 18.49 -11.58
C GLU A 208 5.67 17.97 -11.36
N LYS A 209 6.19 18.04 -10.13
CA LYS A 209 7.55 17.60 -9.81
C LYS A 209 7.78 16.13 -10.14
N TYR A 210 6.78 15.29 -9.88
CA TYR A 210 6.88 13.84 -10.09
C TYR A 210 6.16 13.35 -11.35
N ALA A 211 5.69 14.26 -12.18
CA ALA A 211 5.00 13.95 -13.44
C ALA A 211 3.86 12.94 -13.27
N LEU A 212 3.06 13.13 -12.22
CA LEU A 212 1.95 12.24 -11.91
C LEU A 212 0.81 12.41 -12.92
N GLU A 213 0.13 11.32 -13.23
CA GLU A 213 -1.09 11.35 -14.03
C GLU A 213 -2.30 11.73 -13.20
N VAL A 214 -2.35 11.24 -11.95
CA VAL A 214 -3.43 11.52 -11.00
C VAL A 214 -2.86 11.65 -9.60
N LEU A 215 -3.36 12.64 -8.86
CA LEU A 215 -3.11 12.79 -7.43
C LEU A 215 -4.45 12.92 -6.72
N VAL A 216 -4.64 12.13 -5.67
CA VAL A 216 -5.86 12.16 -4.84
C VAL A 216 -5.48 12.51 -3.40
N MET A 217 -6.13 13.53 -2.84
CA MET A 217 -6.03 13.83 -1.42
C MET A 217 -7.37 13.63 -0.74
N THR A 218 -7.42 12.75 0.25
CA THR A 218 -8.61 12.52 1.06
C THR A 218 -8.68 13.52 2.22
N LYS A 219 -9.90 13.96 2.56
CA LYS A 219 -10.16 14.95 3.61
C LYS A 219 -11.12 14.40 4.67
N GLY A 220 -11.07 13.10 4.94
CA GLY A 220 -11.99 12.45 5.87
C GLY A 220 -13.45 12.64 5.48
N ALA A 221 -14.26 13.13 6.40
CA ALA A 221 -15.69 13.37 6.17
C ALA A 221 -15.98 14.47 5.13
N GLU A 222 -14.99 15.33 4.83
CA GLU A 222 -15.12 16.42 3.84
C GLU A 222 -14.92 15.96 2.40
N GLY A 223 -14.68 14.66 2.18
CA GLY A 223 -14.54 14.09 0.83
C GLY A 223 -13.10 13.99 0.36
N ALA A 224 -12.89 14.24 -0.92
CA ALA A 224 -11.57 14.14 -1.53
C ALA A 224 -11.43 15.13 -2.69
N VAL A 225 -10.18 15.47 -3.00
CA VAL A 225 -9.84 16.23 -4.21
C VAL A 225 -9.01 15.37 -5.14
N LEU A 226 -9.20 15.52 -6.42
CA LEU A 226 -8.46 14.78 -7.45
C LEU A 226 -7.86 15.78 -8.43
N LEU A 227 -6.57 15.68 -8.66
CA LEU A 227 -5.85 16.47 -9.64
C LEU A 227 -5.32 15.60 -10.77
N THR A 228 -5.47 16.12 -11.99
CA THR A 228 -4.76 15.64 -13.17
C THR A 228 -3.87 16.76 -13.69
N PRO A 229 -3.00 16.54 -14.69
CA PRO A 229 -2.20 17.63 -15.27
C PRO A 229 -3.03 18.84 -15.73
N ASP A 230 -4.25 18.60 -16.20
CA ASP A 230 -5.08 19.63 -16.81
C ASP A 230 -6.30 20.07 -15.97
N SER A 231 -6.61 19.36 -14.88
CA SER A 231 -7.89 19.55 -14.18
C SER A 231 -7.79 19.33 -12.67
N THR A 232 -8.77 19.90 -11.95
CA THR A 232 -8.96 19.67 -10.52
C THR A 232 -10.45 19.40 -10.29
N PHE A 233 -10.74 18.36 -9.47
CA PHE A 233 -12.10 17.93 -9.12
C PHE A 233 -12.24 17.84 -7.59
N GLU A 234 -13.41 18.20 -7.06
CA GLU A 234 -13.80 18.02 -5.65
C GLU A 234 -15.00 17.09 -5.52
#